data_63ff3776089e07a380c50219ae0c2456
#
_entry.id   63ff3776089e07a380c50219ae0c2456
#
_cell.length_a   1.000
_cell.length_b   1.000
_cell.length_c   1.000
_cell.angle_alpha   90.00
_cell.angle_beta   90.00
_cell.angle_gamma   90.00
#
_symmetry.space_group_name_H-M   'P 1'
#
loop_
_entity.id
_entity.type
_entity.pdbx_description
1 polymer ?
#
loop_
_entity_poly.entity_id
_entity_poly.type
_entity_poly.pdbx_seq_one_letter_code
_entity_poly.pdbx_strand_id
1 'polypeptide(L)'
;MTRRQYFTAGFKDGIPICLGYIAVSFTFGIMAKKVGISIFDAVLISLTNVTSAGQFAGLSLIASTASYIEMAITQLIINLRYCLMSCALSQKIDPEAPLFHRFLIAYGVTDEIFGVTVCKGGKLSPFYSYGVIFISVFGWVFGTFLGILSGNILPARVVSALSVALYGMFLAIIIPPARNNRVLAGVVVISMAASFLFDKTPGLRNISSGFRIIIITLIIAGIAAYFFPVKEDEDDELEEAGELSDSTKEAHHES
;
A
#
# COMPACT_ATOMS: atom_id res chain seq x y z
N MET A 1 -10.54 20.86 -17.29
CA MET A 1 -9.31 20.24 -17.84
C MET A 1 -9.65 19.15 -18.84
N THR A 2 -8.85 18.96 -19.90
CA THR A 2 -9.03 17.83 -20.83
C THR A 2 -8.53 16.51 -20.22
N ARG A 3 -8.98 15.36 -20.75
CA ARG A 3 -8.51 14.03 -20.32
C ARG A 3 -6.98 13.92 -20.29
N ARG A 4 -6.31 14.48 -21.30
CA ARG A 4 -4.84 14.50 -21.40
C ARG A 4 -4.19 15.35 -20.29
N GLN A 5 -4.79 16.48 -19.95
CA GLN A 5 -4.27 17.34 -18.87
C GLN A 5 -4.39 16.64 -17.51
N TYR A 6 -5.52 15.95 -17.24
CA TYR A 6 -5.68 15.14 -16.02
C TYR A 6 -4.63 14.03 -15.95
N PHE A 7 -4.43 13.27 -17.02
CA PHE A 7 -3.43 12.21 -17.06
C PHE A 7 -2.02 12.76 -16.81
N THR A 8 -1.63 13.86 -17.49
CA THR A 8 -0.31 14.47 -17.31
C THR A 8 -0.10 15.01 -15.89
N ALA A 9 -1.14 15.58 -15.27
CA ALA A 9 -1.08 16.00 -13.87
C ALA A 9 -0.85 14.81 -12.94
N GLY A 10 -1.66 13.75 -13.07
CA GLY A 10 -1.47 12.53 -12.29
C GLY A 10 -0.11 11.87 -12.50
N PHE A 11 0.38 11.83 -13.74
CA PHE A 11 1.70 11.31 -14.05
C PHE A 11 2.81 12.08 -13.30
N LYS A 12 2.73 13.41 -13.26
CA LYS A 12 3.70 14.25 -12.54
C LYS A 12 3.64 14.02 -11.04
N ASP A 13 2.43 13.97 -10.48
CA ASP A 13 2.21 13.75 -9.04
C ASP A 13 2.63 12.33 -8.60
N GLY A 14 2.63 11.36 -9.51
CA GLY A 14 3.11 9.99 -9.28
C GLY A 14 4.63 9.80 -9.39
N ILE A 15 5.41 10.77 -9.91
CA ILE A 15 6.87 10.62 -10.05
C ILE A 15 7.57 10.31 -8.72
N PRO A 16 7.28 11.00 -7.60
CA PRO A 16 7.87 10.67 -6.31
C PRO A 16 7.58 9.22 -5.87
N ILE A 17 6.36 8.74 -6.11
CA ILE A 17 5.97 7.34 -5.82
C ILE A 17 6.79 6.39 -6.68
N CYS A 18 6.93 6.66 -7.97
CA CYS A 18 7.73 5.86 -8.90
C CYS A 18 9.18 5.68 -8.40
N LEU A 19 9.82 6.78 -7.97
CA LEU A 19 11.20 6.74 -7.47
C LEU A 19 11.32 5.90 -6.19
N GLY A 20 10.39 6.05 -5.25
CA GLY A 20 10.32 5.22 -4.05
C GLY A 20 10.09 3.74 -4.38
N TYR A 21 9.20 3.48 -5.33
CA TYR A 21 8.87 2.13 -5.77
C TYR A 21 10.04 1.43 -6.46
N ILE A 22 10.83 2.11 -7.27
CA ILE A 22 12.04 1.54 -7.86
C ILE A 22 12.97 1.00 -6.77
N ALA A 23 13.22 1.76 -5.73
CA ALA A 23 14.12 1.35 -4.64
C ALA A 23 13.61 0.10 -3.90
N VAL A 24 12.31 0.05 -3.58
CA VAL A 24 11.70 -1.06 -2.84
C VAL A 24 11.59 -2.31 -3.70
N SER A 25 11.08 -2.17 -4.93
CA SER A 25 10.89 -3.29 -5.84
C SER A 25 12.21 -3.85 -6.36
N PHE A 26 13.26 -3.05 -6.39
CA PHE A 26 14.61 -3.52 -6.64
C PHE A 26 15.04 -4.56 -5.57
N THR A 27 14.74 -4.27 -4.30
CA THR A 27 14.98 -5.23 -3.20
C THR A 27 14.15 -6.50 -3.37
N PHE A 28 12.89 -6.37 -3.77
CA PHE A 28 12.05 -7.53 -4.10
C PHE A 28 12.67 -8.39 -5.20
N GLY A 29 13.14 -7.78 -6.29
CA GLY A 29 13.79 -8.48 -7.40
C GLY A 29 15.03 -9.29 -6.95
N ILE A 30 15.88 -8.71 -6.09
CA ILE A 30 17.03 -9.42 -5.50
C ILE A 30 16.57 -10.62 -4.67
N MET A 31 15.53 -10.45 -3.84
CA MET A 31 15.03 -11.54 -3.00
C MET A 31 14.35 -12.62 -3.85
N ALA A 32 13.59 -12.25 -4.88
CA ALA A 32 13.02 -13.19 -5.83
C ALA A 32 14.07 -14.06 -6.50
N LYS A 33 15.21 -13.46 -6.89
CA LYS A 33 16.36 -14.21 -7.43
C LYS A 33 16.93 -15.22 -6.45
N LYS A 34 17.05 -14.84 -5.17
CA LYS A 34 17.55 -15.74 -4.12
C LYS A 34 16.63 -16.94 -3.87
N VAL A 35 15.33 -16.76 -4.03
CA VAL A 35 14.32 -17.83 -3.91
C VAL A 35 14.25 -18.70 -5.17
N GLY A 36 14.92 -18.30 -6.25
CA GLY A 36 14.95 -19.06 -7.51
C GLY A 36 13.81 -18.73 -8.48
N ILE A 37 13.11 -17.62 -8.27
CA ILE A 37 12.04 -17.16 -9.19
C ILE A 37 12.69 -16.64 -10.48
N SER A 38 12.09 -16.96 -11.62
CA SER A 38 12.57 -16.49 -12.92
C SER A 38 12.35 -14.99 -13.09
N ILE A 39 13.09 -14.35 -14.01
CA ILE A 39 12.91 -12.93 -14.33
C ILE A 39 11.47 -12.67 -14.80
N PHE A 40 10.97 -13.53 -15.66
CA PHE A 40 9.62 -13.41 -16.20
C PHE A 40 8.56 -13.48 -15.09
N ASP A 41 8.64 -14.48 -14.22
CA ASP A 41 7.68 -14.66 -13.13
C ASP A 41 7.74 -13.50 -12.12
N ALA A 42 8.92 -13.00 -11.76
CA ALA A 42 9.07 -11.88 -10.84
C ALA A 42 8.47 -10.58 -11.42
N VAL A 43 8.71 -10.32 -12.70
CA VAL A 43 8.12 -9.18 -13.42
C VAL A 43 6.60 -9.33 -13.54
N LEU A 44 6.12 -10.53 -13.86
CA LEU A 44 4.68 -10.83 -13.95
C LEU A 44 4.00 -10.63 -12.58
N ILE A 45 4.59 -11.14 -11.50
CA ILE A 45 4.11 -10.93 -10.15
C ILE A 45 4.02 -9.43 -9.84
N SER A 46 5.05 -8.66 -10.17
CA SER A 46 5.07 -7.21 -9.91
C SER A 46 4.08 -6.44 -10.78
N LEU A 47 3.82 -6.89 -12.00
CA LEU A 47 2.84 -6.26 -12.88
C LEU A 47 1.40 -6.56 -12.45
N THR A 48 1.13 -7.77 -11.98
CA THR A 48 -0.23 -8.21 -11.62
C THR A 48 -0.58 -7.95 -10.16
N ASN A 49 0.42 -7.72 -9.30
CA ASN A 49 0.25 -7.60 -7.86
C ASN A 49 1.15 -6.47 -7.29
N VAL A 50 0.64 -5.26 -7.29
CA VAL A 50 1.37 -4.06 -6.83
C VAL A 50 1.19 -3.86 -5.31
N THR A 51 1.32 -4.93 -4.52
CA THR A 51 1.09 -4.89 -3.07
C THR A 51 2.37 -5.11 -2.28
N SER A 52 3.27 -4.19 -2.21
CA SER A 52 4.61 -4.37 -1.64
C SER A 52 4.69 -5.41 -0.48
N ALA A 53 3.99 -5.20 0.62
CA ALA A 53 3.95 -6.12 1.76
C ALA A 53 3.45 -7.54 1.37
N GLY A 54 2.40 -7.61 0.55
CA GLY A 54 1.86 -8.87 0.05
C GLY A 54 2.88 -9.64 -0.80
N GLN A 55 3.61 -8.95 -1.69
CA GLN A 55 4.62 -9.60 -2.52
C GLN A 55 5.80 -10.16 -1.70
N PHE A 56 6.29 -9.42 -0.70
CA PHE A 56 7.35 -9.92 0.19
C PHE A 56 6.88 -11.09 1.05
N ALA A 57 5.65 -11.03 1.57
CA ALA A 57 5.04 -12.16 2.29
C ALA A 57 4.86 -13.36 1.37
N GLY A 58 4.36 -13.15 0.15
CA GLY A 58 4.22 -14.19 -0.87
C GLY A 58 5.55 -14.87 -1.19
N LEU A 59 6.61 -14.08 -1.34
CA LEU A 59 7.94 -14.60 -1.59
C LEU A 59 8.44 -15.49 -0.43
N SER A 60 8.17 -15.10 0.81
CA SER A 60 8.50 -15.88 2.00
C SER A 60 7.73 -17.20 2.06
N LEU A 61 6.45 -17.19 1.66
CA LEU A 61 5.62 -18.38 1.60
C LEU A 61 6.07 -19.34 0.47
N ILE A 62 6.47 -18.80 -0.69
CA ILE A 62 7.06 -19.60 -1.77
C ILE A 62 8.36 -20.26 -1.28
N ALA A 63 9.22 -19.49 -0.61
CA ALA A 63 10.49 -20.01 -0.08
C ALA A 63 10.29 -21.11 0.96
N SER A 64 9.21 -21.07 1.75
CA SER A 64 8.84 -22.10 2.74
C SER A 64 8.00 -23.23 2.17
N THR A 65 7.72 -23.24 0.87
CA THR A 65 6.82 -24.22 0.22
C THR A 65 5.45 -24.32 0.88
N ALA A 66 4.91 -23.17 1.30
CA ALA A 66 3.60 -23.08 1.93
C ALA A 66 2.47 -23.50 0.99
N SER A 67 1.33 -23.93 1.56
CA SER A 67 0.18 -24.33 0.74
C SER A 67 -0.46 -23.14 0.00
N TYR A 68 -1.12 -23.42 -1.13
CA TYR A 68 -1.85 -22.38 -1.87
C TYR A 68 -2.97 -21.74 -1.04
N ILE A 69 -3.60 -22.51 -0.12
CA ILE A 69 -4.64 -21.98 0.79
C ILE A 69 -4.02 -20.97 1.75
N GLU A 70 -2.86 -21.29 2.34
CA GLU A 70 -2.13 -20.37 3.21
C GLU A 70 -1.72 -19.11 2.46
N MET A 71 -1.23 -19.23 1.24
CA MET A 71 -0.93 -18.10 0.37
C MET A 71 -2.16 -17.22 0.14
N ALA A 72 -3.29 -17.81 -0.25
CA ALA A 72 -4.52 -17.08 -0.56
C ALA A 72 -5.05 -16.33 0.67
N ILE A 73 -5.12 -16.98 1.84
CA ILE A 73 -5.61 -16.35 3.07
C ILE A 73 -4.66 -15.25 3.53
N THR A 74 -3.34 -15.49 3.47
CA THR A 74 -2.34 -14.46 3.84
C THR A 74 -2.46 -13.22 2.94
N GLN A 75 -2.56 -13.42 1.61
CA GLN A 75 -2.74 -12.32 0.68
C GLN A 75 -4.05 -11.56 0.92
N LEU A 76 -5.16 -12.27 1.16
CA LEU A 76 -6.44 -11.66 1.47
C LEU A 76 -6.33 -10.74 2.70
N ILE A 77 -5.74 -11.23 3.79
CA ILE A 77 -5.65 -10.47 5.05
C ILE A 77 -4.71 -9.29 4.94
N ILE A 78 -3.53 -9.45 4.36
CA ILE A 78 -2.58 -8.35 4.18
C ILE A 78 -3.18 -7.24 3.30
N ASN A 79 -3.94 -7.61 2.28
CA ASN A 79 -4.48 -6.70 1.28
C ASN A 79 -5.92 -6.23 1.58
N LEU A 80 -6.53 -6.65 2.69
CA LEU A 80 -7.90 -6.26 3.07
C LEU A 80 -8.06 -4.73 3.16
N ARG A 81 -7.06 -4.02 3.60
CA ARG A 81 -7.01 -2.55 3.63
C ARG A 81 -7.26 -1.91 2.26
N TYR A 82 -6.82 -2.56 1.17
CA TYR A 82 -7.07 -2.04 -0.18
C TYR A 82 -8.55 -2.09 -0.57
N CYS A 83 -9.33 -3.02 0.00
CA CYS A 83 -10.78 -3.01 -0.18
C CYS A 83 -11.39 -1.74 0.43
N LEU A 84 -10.98 -1.38 1.66
CA LEU A 84 -11.47 -0.16 2.34
C LEU A 84 -11.05 1.10 1.57
N MET A 85 -9.79 1.20 1.15
CA MET A 85 -9.30 2.32 0.34
C MET A 85 -10.02 2.43 -1.00
N SER A 86 -10.31 1.30 -1.65
CA SER A 86 -11.06 1.28 -2.91
C SER A 86 -12.51 1.72 -2.72
N CYS A 87 -13.15 1.36 -1.59
CA CYS A 87 -14.49 1.83 -1.24
C CYS A 87 -14.48 3.36 -1.04
N ALA A 88 -13.55 3.89 -0.25
CA ALA A 88 -13.43 5.34 -0.02
C ALA A 88 -13.15 6.09 -1.33
N LEU A 89 -12.20 5.61 -2.14
CA LEU A 89 -11.87 6.24 -3.42
C LEU A 89 -13.03 6.17 -4.42
N SER A 90 -13.83 5.09 -4.37
CA SER A 90 -15.01 4.92 -5.23
C SER A 90 -16.07 5.99 -4.98
N GLN A 91 -16.20 6.50 -3.77
CA GLN A 91 -17.14 7.59 -3.44
C GLN A 91 -16.68 8.92 -4.04
N LYS A 92 -15.37 9.11 -4.20
CA LYS A 92 -14.79 10.33 -4.77
C LYS A 92 -14.81 10.36 -6.31
N ILE A 93 -14.94 9.20 -6.97
CA ILE A 93 -15.06 9.09 -8.42
C ILE A 93 -16.46 9.52 -8.83
N ASP A 94 -16.58 10.21 -9.97
CA ASP A 94 -17.88 10.62 -10.54
C ASP A 94 -18.86 9.42 -10.59
N PRO A 95 -20.07 9.52 -10.00
CA PRO A 95 -21.07 8.45 -10.04
C PRO A 95 -21.44 7.99 -11.46
N GLU A 96 -21.37 8.89 -12.44
CA GLU A 96 -21.66 8.61 -13.85
C GLU A 96 -20.50 7.89 -14.57
N ALA A 97 -19.33 7.79 -13.94
CA ALA A 97 -18.18 7.10 -14.53
C ALA A 97 -18.47 5.59 -14.68
N PRO A 98 -18.25 5.01 -15.87
CA PRO A 98 -18.43 3.58 -16.12
C PRO A 98 -17.68 2.71 -15.11
N LEU A 99 -18.27 1.58 -14.72
CA LEU A 99 -17.66 0.62 -13.78
C LEU A 99 -16.24 0.19 -14.18
N PHE A 100 -15.94 0.14 -15.47
CA PHE A 100 -14.61 -0.18 -15.97
C PHE A 100 -13.52 0.74 -15.39
N HIS A 101 -13.80 2.04 -15.24
CA HIS A 101 -12.86 2.97 -14.63
C HIS A 101 -12.59 2.62 -13.15
N ARG A 102 -13.62 2.18 -12.42
CA ARG A 102 -13.48 1.78 -11.02
C ARG A 102 -12.61 0.53 -10.87
N PHE A 103 -12.76 -0.46 -11.74
CA PHE A 103 -11.90 -1.65 -11.75
C PHE A 103 -10.44 -1.33 -12.08
N LEU A 104 -10.19 -0.47 -13.07
CA LEU A 104 -8.83 -0.06 -13.41
C LEU A 104 -8.15 0.73 -12.29
N ILE A 105 -8.90 1.59 -11.60
CA ILE A 105 -8.37 2.34 -10.46
C ILE A 105 -8.11 1.37 -9.30
N ALA A 106 -9.04 0.45 -9.00
CA ALA A 106 -8.89 -0.52 -7.93
C ALA A 106 -7.66 -1.41 -8.08
N TYR A 107 -7.30 -1.79 -9.32
CA TYR A 107 -6.07 -2.52 -9.61
C TYR A 107 -4.81 -1.80 -9.10
N GLY A 108 -4.77 -0.47 -9.22
CA GLY A 108 -3.59 0.33 -8.86
C GLY A 108 -3.65 0.96 -7.47
N VAL A 109 -4.63 0.63 -6.64
CA VAL A 109 -4.72 1.20 -5.29
C VAL A 109 -3.61 0.64 -4.40
N THR A 110 -2.76 1.53 -3.92
CA THR A 110 -1.76 1.30 -2.87
C THR A 110 -1.86 2.43 -1.86
N ASP A 111 -1.16 2.32 -0.73
CA ASP A 111 -1.21 3.36 0.32
C ASP A 111 -0.80 4.74 -0.23
N GLU A 112 0.27 4.79 -1.04
CA GLU A 112 0.81 6.02 -1.59
C GLU A 112 -0.08 6.58 -2.70
N ILE A 113 -0.57 5.73 -3.60
CA ILE A 113 -1.47 6.14 -4.68
C ILE A 113 -2.81 6.61 -4.11
N PHE A 114 -3.33 5.91 -3.08
CA PHE A 114 -4.51 6.33 -2.36
C PHE A 114 -4.29 7.71 -1.72
N GLY A 115 -3.19 7.90 -0.98
CA GLY A 115 -2.88 9.17 -0.32
C GLY A 115 -2.87 10.35 -1.29
N VAL A 116 -2.23 10.20 -2.46
CA VAL A 116 -2.18 11.27 -3.48
C VAL A 116 -3.55 11.50 -4.14
N THR A 117 -4.32 10.44 -4.38
CA THR A 117 -5.61 10.55 -5.09
C THR A 117 -6.74 11.02 -4.18
N VAL A 118 -6.76 10.59 -2.90
CA VAL A 118 -7.79 11.00 -1.94
C VAL A 118 -7.64 12.47 -1.52
N CYS A 119 -6.42 12.98 -1.44
CA CYS A 119 -6.14 14.39 -1.12
C CYS A 119 -6.43 15.34 -2.28
N LYS A 120 -6.80 14.84 -3.47
CA LYS A 120 -7.16 15.72 -4.60
C LYS A 120 -8.53 16.35 -4.35
N GLY A 121 -8.59 17.69 -4.36
CA GLY A 121 -9.84 18.42 -4.16
C GLY A 121 -10.91 18.11 -5.23
N GLY A 122 -12.17 18.09 -4.82
CA GLY A 122 -13.32 17.83 -5.67
C GLY A 122 -13.42 16.39 -6.20
N LYS A 123 -14.29 16.17 -7.19
CA LYS A 123 -14.46 14.84 -7.82
C LYS A 123 -13.20 14.38 -8.54
N LEU A 124 -12.82 13.14 -8.28
CA LEU A 124 -11.62 12.53 -8.85
C LEU A 124 -11.86 12.10 -10.31
N SER A 125 -11.11 12.68 -11.23
CA SER A 125 -11.12 12.23 -12.62
C SER A 125 -10.38 10.89 -12.76
N PRO A 126 -10.99 9.85 -13.39
CA PRO A 126 -10.32 8.57 -13.63
C PRO A 126 -8.99 8.71 -14.38
N PHE A 127 -8.89 9.69 -15.28
CA PHE A 127 -7.66 9.93 -16.06
C PHE A 127 -6.50 10.45 -15.20
N TYR A 128 -6.79 11.17 -14.12
CA TYR A 128 -5.77 11.56 -13.15
C TYR A 128 -5.20 10.33 -12.43
N SER A 129 -6.09 9.47 -11.93
CA SER A 129 -5.68 8.20 -11.28
C SER A 129 -4.85 7.33 -12.23
N TYR A 130 -5.22 7.27 -13.51
CA TYR A 130 -4.44 6.52 -14.50
C TYR A 130 -3.03 7.06 -14.68
N GLY A 131 -2.84 8.38 -14.64
CA GLY A 131 -1.52 8.98 -14.70
C GLY A 131 -0.65 8.58 -13.51
N VAL A 132 -1.20 8.66 -12.29
CA VAL A 132 -0.52 8.24 -11.06
C VAL A 132 -0.18 6.76 -11.09
N ILE A 133 -1.17 5.90 -11.39
CA ILE A 133 -1.01 4.43 -11.43
C ILE A 133 0.04 4.03 -12.46
N PHE A 134 -0.05 4.56 -13.67
CA PHE A 134 0.84 4.20 -14.78
C PHE A 134 2.32 4.38 -14.42
N ILE A 135 2.69 5.56 -13.94
CA ILE A 135 4.10 5.84 -13.60
C ILE A 135 4.56 5.06 -12.36
N SER A 136 3.67 4.87 -11.38
CA SER A 136 3.98 4.10 -10.16
C SER A 136 4.19 2.62 -10.46
N VAL A 137 3.30 2.00 -11.24
CA VAL A 137 3.42 0.59 -11.68
C VAL A 137 4.66 0.41 -12.55
N PHE A 138 4.94 1.36 -13.45
CA PHE A 138 6.17 1.34 -14.21
C PHE A 138 7.41 1.29 -13.30
N GLY A 139 7.47 2.16 -12.28
CA GLY A 139 8.57 2.17 -11.32
C GLY A 139 8.70 0.84 -10.57
N TRP A 140 7.56 0.27 -10.16
CA TRP A 140 7.53 -1.00 -9.45
C TRP A 140 8.04 -2.17 -10.30
N VAL A 141 7.57 -2.30 -11.53
CA VAL A 141 7.99 -3.36 -12.46
C VAL A 141 9.44 -3.19 -12.88
N PHE A 142 9.84 -1.95 -13.20
CA PHE A 142 11.19 -1.63 -13.62
C PHE A 142 12.22 -1.90 -12.52
N GLY A 143 11.92 -1.51 -11.27
CA GLY A 143 12.77 -1.80 -10.13
C GLY A 143 12.91 -3.30 -9.88
N THR A 144 11.82 -4.08 -9.96
CA THR A 144 11.86 -5.55 -9.87
C THR A 144 12.77 -6.15 -10.95
N PHE A 145 12.61 -5.71 -12.20
CA PHE A 145 13.44 -6.19 -13.31
C PHE A 145 14.93 -5.91 -13.08
N LEU A 146 15.27 -4.67 -12.69
CA LEU A 146 16.65 -4.33 -12.37
C LEU A 146 17.19 -5.12 -11.17
N GLY A 147 16.36 -5.32 -10.14
CA GLY A 147 16.75 -6.06 -8.93
C GLY A 147 17.09 -7.51 -9.23
N ILE A 148 16.26 -8.20 -10.01
CA ILE A 148 16.50 -9.61 -10.33
C ILE A 148 17.70 -9.80 -11.28
N LEU A 149 17.93 -8.85 -12.19
CA LEU A 149 19.12 -8.85 -13.04
C LEU A 149 20.40 -8.64 -12.20
N SER A 150 20.33 -7.72 -11.24
CA SER A 150 21.49 -7.34 -10.40
C SER A 150 21.76 -8.33 -9.26
N GLY A 151 20.87 -9.28 -9.00
CA GLY A 151 20.91 -10.15 -7.82
C GLY A 151 22.17 -11.02 -7.68
N ASN A 152 22.94 -11.21 -8.76
CA ASN A 152 24.22 -11.94 -8.75
C ASN A 152 25.46 -11.01 -8.77
N ILE A 153 25.26 -9.71 -9.00
CA ILE A 153 26.36 -8.76 -9.23
C ILE A 153 26.64 -7.94 -7.98
N LEU A 154 25.62 -7.74 -7.14
CA LEU A 154 25.72 -6.87 -5.98
C LEU A 154 26.42 -7.55 -4.80
N PRO A 155 27.40 -6.87 -4.16
CA PRO A 155 28.00 -7.34 -2.92
C PRO A 155 26.94 -7.56 -1.84
N ALA A 156 27.10 -8.59 -1.01
CA ALA A 156 26.17 -8.94 0.06
C ALA A 156 25.85 -7.76 1.01
N ARG A 157 26.81 -6.86 1.22
CA ARG A 157 26.63 -5.64 2.03
C ARG A 157 25.59 -4.68 1.44
N VAL A 158 25.61 -4.50 0.12
CA VAL A 158 24.64 -3.63 -0.58
C VAL A 158 23.25 -4.23 -0.52
N VAL A 159 23.15 -5.55 -0.76
CA VAL A 159 21.87 -6.28 -0.64
C VAL A 159 21.29 -6.17 0.77
N SER A 160 22.13 -6.30 1.81
CA SER A 160 21.72 -6.13 3.20
C SER A 160 21.22 -4.71 3.48
N ALA A 161 21.92 -3.68 3.00
CA ALA A 161 21.52 -2.29 3.15
C ALA A 161 20.17 -2.00 2.47
N LEU A 162 19.96 -2.50 1.25
CA LEU A 162 18.69 -2.36 0.52
C LEU A 162 17.54 -3.10 1.23
N SER A 163 17.82 -4.24 1.85
CA SER A 163 16.80 -4.95 2.66
C SER A 163 16.39 -4.13 3.88
N VAL A 164 17.33 -3.39 4.50
CA VAL A 164 17.00 -2.45 5.59
C VAL A 164 16.15 -1.29 5.10
N ALA A 165 16.34 -0.81 3.88
CA ALA A 165 15.53 0.27 3.29
C ALA A 165 14.05 -0.11 3.19
N LEU A 166 13.72 -1.38 2.94
CA LEU A 166 12.34 -1.90 2.98
C LEU A 166 11.70 -1.67 4.36
N TYR A 167 12.39 -2.02 5.44
CA TYR A 167 11.89 -1.77 6.80
C TYR A 167 11.75 -0.28 7.09
N GLY A 168 12.68 0.54 6.56
CA GLY A 168 12.60 2.00 6.63
C GLY A 168 11.35 2.55 5.95
N MET A 169 10.95 2.01 4.82
CA MET A 169 9.70 2.38 4.14
C MET A 169 8.47 2.07 5.02
N PHE A 170 8.40 0.87 5.61
CA PHE A 170 7.29 0.55 6.51
C PHE A 170 7.24 1.47 7.73
N LEU A 171 8.38 1.79 8.32
CA LEU A 171 8.46 2.75 9.42
C LEU A 171 8.02 4.15 8.98
N ALA A 172 8.39 4.60 7.79
CA ALA A 172 7.98 5.89 7.25
C ALA A 172 6.45 6.00 7.05
N ILE A 173 5.77 4.89 6.74
CA ILE A 173 4.30 4.84 6.63
C ILE A 173 3.64 4.79 8.01
N ILE A 174 4.20 4.03 8.96
CA ILE A 174 3.57 3.77 10.27
C ILE A 174 3.80 4.92 11.26
N ILE A 175 4.98 5.52 11.28
CA ILE A 175 5.35 6.53 12.29
C ILE A 175 4.49 7.80 12.24
N PRO A 176 4.23 8.44 11.07
CA PRO A 176 3.45 9.68 11.04
C PRO A 176 2.04 9.52 11.64
N PRO A 177 1.21 8.55 11.23
CA PRO A 177 -0.11 8.38 11.85
C PRO A 177 -0.02 7.93 13.32
N ALA A 178 0.98 7.12 13.71
CA ALA A 178 1.17 6.70 15.09
C ALA A 178 1.58 7.86 16.01
N ARG A 179 2.27 8.88 15.52
CA ARG A 179 2.59 10.10 16.30
C ARG A 179 1.34 10.91 16.65
N ASN A 180 0.37 10.92 15.78
CA ASN A 180 -0.86 11.72 15.93
C ASN A 180 -1.95 10.95 16.68
N ASN A 181 -1.89 9.61 16.72
CA ASN A 181 -2.90 8.77 17.35
C ASN A 181 -2.25 7.77 18.33
N ARG A 182 -2.48 8.00 19.64
CA ARG A 182 -1.92 7.16 20.72
C ARG A 182 -2.44 5.72 20.70
N VAL A 183 -3.69 5.51 20.24
CA VAL A 183 -4.27 4.18 20.10
C VAL A 183 -3.52 3.41 19.02
N LEU A 184 -3.30 4.05 17.87
CA LEU A 184 -2.55 3.45 16.77
C LEU A 184 -1.10 3.14 17.18
N ALA A 185 -0.44 4.05 17.91
CA ALA A 185 0.88 3.79 18.47
C ALA A 185 0.90 2.57 19.39
N GLY A 186 -0.11 2.43 20.25
CA GLY A 186 -0.29 1.27 21.12
C GLY A 186 -0.49 -0.02 20.33
N VAL A 187 -1.33 -0.01 19.30
CA VAL A 187 -1.57 -1.16 18.41
C VAL A 187 -0.28 -1.60 17.73
N VAL A 188 0.53 -0.66 17.24
CA VAL A 188 1.82 -0.96 16.61
C VAL A 188 2.78 -1.62 17.60
N VAL A 189 2.96 -1.06 18.78
CA VAL A 189 3.86 -1.61 19.81
C VAL A 189 3.40 -2.99 20.27
N ILE A 190 2.09 -3.19 20.52
CA ILE A 190 1.53 -4.48 20.92
C ILE A 190 1.72 -5.51 19.81
N SER A 191 1.51 -5.14 18.54
CA SER A 191 1.73 -6.04 17.40
C SER A 191 3.19 -6.48 17.27
N MET A 192 4.14 -5.55 17.47
CA MET A 192 5.56 -5.87 17.47
C MET A 192 5.93 -6.80 18.64
N ALA A 193 5.45 -6.52 19.84
CA ALA A 193 5.68 -7.36 21.03
C ALA A 193 5.05 -8.75 20.84
N ALA A 194 3.82 -8.84 20.35
CA ALA A 194 3.15 -10.09 20.07
C ALA A 194 3.92 -10.93 19.04
N SER A 195 4.38 -10.31 17.95
CA SER A 195 5.18 -10.99 16.93
C SER A 195 6.50 -11.54 17.49
N PHE A 196 7.16 -10.75 18.33
CA PHE A 196 8.38 -11.18 19.02
C PHE A 196 8.14 -12.35 20.00
N LEU A 197 7.07 -12.28 20.81
CA LEU A 197 6.69 -13.34 21.74
C LEU A 197 6.33 -14.63 20.99
N PHE A 198 5.62 -14.53 19.87
CA PHE A 198 5.31 -15.67 19.01
C PHE A 198 6.55 -16.41 18.53
N ASP A 199 7.59 -15.65 18.15
CA ASP A 199 8.86 -16.22 17.66
C ASP A 199 9.67 -16.89 18.77
N LYS A 200 9.55 -16.42 20.01
CA LYS A 200 10.31 -16.91 21.17
C LYS A 200 9.62 -18.06 21.92
N THR A 201 8.29 -18.21 21.77
CA THR A 201 7.54 -19.20 22.54
C THR A 201 7.67 -20.61 21.94
N PRO A 202 8.18 -21.59 22.68
CA PRO A 202 8.22 -22.98 22.25
C PRO A 202 6.81 -23.49 21.94
N GLY A 203 6.60 -24.08 20.76
CA GLY A 203 5.29 -24.52 20.27
C GLY A 203 4.65 -23.54 19.26
N LEU A 204 4.64 -22.24 19.52
CA LEU A 204 4.16 -21.24 18.57
C LEU A 204 5.14 -21.00 17.41
N ARG A 205 6.41 -21.19 17.64
CA ARG A 205 7.46 -21.10 16.62
C ARG A 205 7.26 -22.05 15.45
N ASN A 206 6.56 -23.17 15.64
CA ASN A 206 6.28 -24.16 14.59
C ASN A 206 5.14 -23.72 13.65
N ILE A 207 4.41 -22.65 14.00
CA ILE A 207 3.37 -22.07 13.14
C ILE A 207 4.06 -21.33 11.99
N SER A 208 3.58 -21.58 10.76
CA SER A 208 4.12 -20.90 9.57
C SER A 208 4.00 -19.38 9.69
N SER A 209 4.89 -18.67 8.98
CA SER A 209 4.92 -17.20 9.00
C SER A 209 3.59 -16.58 8.54
N GLY A 210 2.90 -17.20 7.57
CA GLY A 210 1.61 -16.75 7.08
C GLY A 210 0.52 -16.84 8.16
N PHE A 211 0.35 -17.98 8.80
CA PHE A 211 -0.63 -18.14 9.87
C PHE A 211 -0.34 -17.24 11.08
N ARG A 212 0.92 -17.00 11.39
CA ARG A 212 1.31 -16.06 12.45
C ARG A 212 0.81 -14.65 12.14
N ILE A 213 1.03 -14.15 10.92
CA ILE A 213 0.55 -12.84 10.48
C ILE A 213 -0.98 -12.78 10.61
N ILE A 214 -1.68 -13.80 10.12
CA ILE A 214 -3.14 -13.90 10.18
C ILE A 214 -3.64 -13.78 11.63
N ILE A 215 -3.13 -14.61 12.52
CA ILE A 215 -3.56 -14.68 13.93
C ILE A 215 -3.32 -13.33 14.62
N ILE A 216 -2.11 -12.78 14.52
CA ILE A 216 -1.74 -11.52 15.16
C ILE A 216 -2.61 -10.37 14.62
N THR A 217 -2.78 -10.29 13.30
CA THR A 217 -3.58 -9.22 12.68
C THR A 217 -5.05 -9.30 13.11
N LEU A 218 -5.69 -10.47 13.01
CA LEU A 218 -7.11 -10.61 13.35
C LEU A 218 -7.37 -10.33 14.82
N ILE A 219 -6.51 -10.83 15.72
CA ILE A 219 -6.71 -10.63 17.16
C ILE A 219 -6.50 -9.17 17.52
N ILE A 220 -5.37 -8.57 17.14
CA ILE A 220 -5.02 -7.21 17.59
C ILE A 220 -5.89 -6.16 16.89
N ALA A 221 -6.10 -6.29 15.58
CA ALA A 221 -6.96 -5.37 14.85
C ALA A 221 -8.44 -5.50 15.29
N GLY A 222 -8.92 -6.73 15.52
CA GLY A 222 -10.28 -6.96 16.02
C GLY A 222 -10.50 -6.37 17.42
N ILE A 223 -9.56 -6.56 18.34
CA ILE A 223 -9.61 -5.95 19.68
C ILE A 223 -9.58 -4.43 19.57
N ALA A 224 -8.66 -3.88 18.77
CA ALA A 224 -8.55 -2.45 18.60
C ALA A 224 -9.83 -1.84 18.00
N ALA A 225 -10.40 -2.44 16.98
CA ALA A 225 -11.65 -1.99 16.36
C ALA A 225 -12.85 -2.04 17.32
N TYR A 226 -12.91 -3.05 18.20
CA TYR A 226 -13.98 -3.19 19.19
C TYR A 226 -13.90 -2.14 20.29
N PHE A 227 -12.70 -1.90 20.85
CA PHE A 227 -12.53 -0.98 21.98
C PHE A 227 -12.33 0.48 21.56
N PHE A 228 -11.84 0.72 20.35
CA PHE A 228 -11.52 2.06 19.85
C PHE A 228 -12.10 2.27 18.43
N PRO A 229 -13.44 2.22 18.28
CA PRO A 229 -14.06 2.51 16.99
C PRO A 229 -13.71 3.93 16.55
N VAL A 230 -13.29 4.09 15.30
CA VAL A 230 -13.06 5.42 14.69
C VAL A 230 -14.42 6.07 14.47
N LYS A 231 -14.63 7.28 14.99
CA LYS A 231 -15.80 8.09 14.69
C LYS A 231 -15.57 8.78 13.34
N GLU A 232 -16.44 8.54 12.39
CA GLU A 232 -16.37 9.13 11.04
C GLU A 232 -16.71 10.63 10.99
N ASP A 233 -17.18 11.24 12.10
CA ASP A 233 -17.95 12.48 12.08
C ASP A 233 -17.12 13.78 12.10
N GLU A 234 -15.81 13.76 12.36
CA GLU A 234 -15.05 15.02 12.50
C GLU A 234 -14.43 15.54 11.19
N ASP A 235 -14.13 14.66 10.24
CA ASP A 235 -13.48 15.08 8.99
C ASP A 235 -14.49 15.57 7.94
N ASP A 236 -15.69 14.99 7.90
CA ASP A 236 -16.78 15.40 6.99
C ASP A 236 -17.38 16.75 7.42
N GLU A 237 -17.53 17.01 8.73
CA GLU A 237 -17.99 18.32 9.25
C GLU A 237 -17.01 19.46 9.00
N LEU A 238 -15.70 19.17 8.99
CA LEU A 238 -14.66 20.16 8.68
C LEU A 238 -14.58 20.47 7.17
N GLU A 239 -14.84 19.50 6.30
CA GLU A 239 -14.93 19.73 4.84
C GLU A 239 -16.21 20.52 4.48
N GLU A 240 -17.38 20.18 5.05
CA GLU A 240 -18.63 20.95 4.85
C GLU A 240 -18.53 22.38 5.38
N ALA A 241 -17.92 22.57 6.55
CA ALA A 241 -17.70 23.91 7.11
C ALA A 241 -16.69 24.74 6.27
N GLY A 242 -15.71 24.10 5.67
CA GLY A 242 -14.75 24.71 4.74
C GLY A 242 -15.41 25.17 3.44
N GLU A 243 -16.24 24.33 2.83
CA GLU A 243 -16.95 24.65 1.59
C GLU A 243 -18.00 25.75 1.79
N LEU A 244 -18.72 25.76 2.92
CA LEU A 244 -19.66 26.83 3.30
C LEU A 244 -18.95 28.18 3.53
N SER A 245 -17.75 28.17 4.10
CA SER A 245 -16.93 29.37 4.31
C SER A 245 -16.42 29.97 3.00
N ASP A 246 -16.04 29.16 2.04
CA ASP A 246 -15.52 29.64 0.75
C ASP A 246 -16.66 30.12 -0.18
N SER A 247 -17.81 29.44 -0.18
CA SER A 247 -18.99 29.88 -0.94
C SER A 247 -19.54 31.23 -0.42
N THR A 248 -19.42 31.49 0.88
CA THR A 248 -19.85 32.77 1.49
C THR A 248 -18.90 33.92 1.17
N LYS A 249 -17.62 33.64 0.97
CA LYS A 249 -16.62 34.65 0.54
C LYS A 249 -16.74 35.02 -0.92
N GLU A 250 -17.08 34.07 -1.81
CA GLU A 250 -17.32 34.36 -3.22
C GLU A 250 -18.57 35.20 -3.43
N ALA A 251 -19.65 34.94 -2.66
CA ALA A 251 -20.88 35.73 -2.71
C ALA A 251 -20.71 37.18 -2.25
N HIS A 252 -19.75 37.47 -1.38
CA HIS A 252 -19.43 38.82 -0.92
C HIS A 252 -18.47 39.60 -1.83
N HIS A 253 -17.85 38.95 -2.82
CA HIS A 253 -16.97 39.62 -3.80
C HIS A 253 -17.70 40.01 -5.09
N GLU A 254 -18.93 39.52 -5.33
CA GLU A 254 -19.77 39.85 -6.48
C GLU A 254 -20.86 40.91 -6.20
N SER A 255 -20.91 41.46 -5.00
CA SER A 255 -21.80 42.56 -4.61
C SER A 255 -21.02 43.87 -4.40
#